data_8e75d4275dc752de19c45e4254b7d472
#
_entry.id   8e75d4275dc752de19c45e4254b7d472
#
_cell.length_a   1.000
_cell.length_b   1.000
_cell.length_c   1.000
_cell.angle_alpha   90.00
_cell.angle_beta   90.00
_cell.angle_gamma   90.00
#
_symmetry.space_group_name_H-M   'P 1'
#
loop_
_entity.id
_entity.type
_entity.pdbx_description
1 polymer ?
#
loop_
_entity_poly.entity_id
_entity_poly.type
_entity_poly.pdbx_seq_one_letter_code
_entity_poly.pdbx_strand_id
1 'polypeptide(L)'
;MNEFRDKCVIVTGGAAGFGEAMCRKFSAHGASVVVADLNLEGAQAVAGSLPAAIAFEIDVSDEAQNQAMAQAAVDAFGQINVVCCNAGIPHRGNYMVRMEVDEFDRMWAVNVRSIFLAAKYCSPHMPPGSSFVNTASIGGKRPRPGLTPYNASKAAVNTLTRGMAVEMAPNIRVNAVCPVSAPTGFDMTSLGVEHLSDEMNQKVIDGIPLGRRATPEDVANSVYFLASDEAEFLTGVCLDVDGGRSIQ
;
A
#
# COMPACT_ATOMS: atom_id res chain seq x y z
N MET A 1 -12.93 -0.73 -20.44
CA MET A 1 -12.03 -1.79 -20.88
C MET A 1 -11.72 -2.67 -19.67
N ASN A 2 -11.84 -3.99 -19.80
CA ASN A 2 -11.69 -4.91 -18.66
C ASN A 2 -10.28 -5.53 -18.67
N GLU A 3 -9.29 -4.68 -18.48
CA GLU A 3 -7.87 -5.08 -18.52
C GLU A 3 -7.49 -6.09 -17.43
N PHE A 4 -8.21 -6.07 -16.30
CA PHE A 4 -8.02 -6.99 -15.19
C PHE A 4 -9.09 -8.11 -15.13
N ARG A 5 -9.81 -8.35 -16.24
CA ARG A 5 -10.73 -9.50 -16.30
C ARG A 5 -9.94 -10.79 -16.06
N ASP A 6 -10.52 -11.66 -15.23
CA ASP A 6 -9.94 -12.95 -14.83
C ASP A 6 -8.61 -12.84 -14.04
N LYS A 7 -8.24 -11.64 -13.59
CA LYS A 7 -7.10 -11.39 -12.71
C LYS A 7 -7.58 -11.24 -11.25
N CYS A 8 -6.88 -11.87 -10.32
CA CYS A 8 -7.08 -11.72 -8.87
C CYS A 8 -6.10 -10.67 -8.32
N VAL A 9 -6.63 -9.73 -7.56
CA VAL A 9 -5.89 -8.64 -6.90
C VAL A 9 -6.08 -8.72 -5.40
N ILE A 10 -5.00 -8.86 -4.64
CA ILE A 10 -5.01 -8.74 -3.18
C ILE A 10 -4.64 -7.31 -2.80
N VAL A 11 -5.43 -6.67 -1.93
CA VAL A 11 -5.13 -5.34 -1.37
C VAL A 11 -5.12 -5.43 0.14
N THR A 12 -3.96 -5.25 0.76
CA THR A 12 -3.84 -5.17 2.22
C THR A 12 -4.13 -3.74 2.70
N GLY A 13 -4.79 -3.59 3.86
CA GLY A 13 -5.32 -2.29 4.30
C GLY A 13 -6.45 -1.81 3.39
N GLY A 14 -7.29 -2.75 2.92
CA GLY A 14 -8.31 -2.53 1.89
C GLY A 14 -9.62 -1.93 2.39
N ALA A 15 -9.82 -1.81 3.71
CA ALA A 15 -11.07 -1.35 4.30
C ALA A 15 -11.29 0.17 4.21
N ALA A 16 -10.27 0.96 3.93
CA ALA A 16 -10.37 2.42 3.91
C ALA A 16 -9.27 3.09 3.07
N GLY A 17 -9.41 4.38 2.81
CA GLY A 17 -8.39 5.26 2.25
C GLY A 17 -7.81 4.78 0.92
N PHE A 18 -6.47 4.70 0.84
CA PHE A 18 -5.80 4.26 -0.39
C PHE A 18 -6.19 2.84 -0.79
N GLY A 19 -6.28 1.92 0.19
CA GLY A 19 -6.62 0.52 -0.08
C GLY A 19 -8.03 0.36 -0.63
N GLU A 20 -9.02 1.03 -0.06
CA GLU A 20 -10.39 1.03 -0.59
C GLU A 20 -10.44 1.57 -2.03
N ALA A 21 -9.75 2.71 -2.29
CA ALA A 21 -9.69 3.28 -3.64
C ALA A 21 -9.03 2.32 -4.64
N MET A 22 -7.98 1.59 -4.23
CA MET A 22 -7.36 0.53 -5.05
C MET A 22 -8.36 -0.60 -5.33
N CYS A 23 -9.05 -1.12 -4.30
CA CYS A 23 -10.05 -2.18 -4.47
C CYS A 23 -11.12 -1.77 -5.50
N ARG A 24 -11.69 -0.56 -5.36
CA ARG A 24 -12.69 -0.02 -6.28
C ARG A 24 -12.14 0.17 -7.69
N LYS A 25 -10.90 0.68 -7.81
CA LYS A 25 -10.25 0.90 -9.10
C LYS A 25 -10.05 -0.41 -9.86
N PHE A 26 -9.45 -1.44 -9.25
CA PHE A 26 -9.25 -2.73 -9.90
C PHE A 26 -10.55 -3.43 -10.23
N SER A 27 -11.53 -3.42 -9.33
CA SER A 27 -12.84 -4.00 -9.56
C SER A 27 -13.59 -3.34 -10.72
N ALA A 28 -13.51 -2.01 -10.85
CA ALA A 28 -14.10 -1.27 -11.98
C ALA A 28 -13.49 -1.67 -13.35
N HIS A 29 -12.29 -2.30 -13.33
CA HIS A 29 -11.61 -2.79 -14.53
C HIS A 29 -11.65 -4.32 -14.65
N GLY A 30 -12.55 -4.96 -13.90
CA GLY A 30 -12.90 -6.38 -14.06
C GLY A 30 -12.15 -7.35 -13.17
N ALA A 31 -11.30 -6.88 -12.25
CA ALA A 31 -10.60 -7.74 -11.30
C ALA A 31 -11.54 -8.40 -10.29
N SER A 32 -11.19 -9.62 -9.89
CA SER A 32 -11.63 -10.21 -8.62
C SER A 32 -10.72 -9.70 -7.50
N VAL A 33 -11.29 -9.26 -6.37
CA VAL A 33 -10.53 -8.53 -5.33
C VAL A 33 -10.60 -9.25 -3.99
N VAL A 34 -9.44 -9.45 -3.36
CA VAL A 34 -9.35 -9.80 -1.94
C VAL A 34 -9.11 -8.51 -1.16
N VAL A 35 -10.14 -8.08 -0.42
CA VAL A 35 -10.09 -6.93 0.49
C VAL A 35 -9.59 -7.42 1.83
N ALA A 36 -8.29 -7.27 2.07
CA ALA A 36 -7.61 -7.78 3.26
C ALA A 36 -7.34 -6.65 4.26
N ASP A 37 -7.85 -6.75 5.48
CA ASP A 37 -7.71 -5.70 6.50
C ASP A 37 -7.81 -6.29 7.91
N LEU A 38 -7.25 -5.61 8.90
CA LEU A 38 -7.46 -5.91 10.32
C LEU A 38 -8.91 -5.61 10.76
N ASN A 39 -9.54 -4.61 10.13
CA ASN A 39 -10.94 -4.26 10.30
C ASN A 39 -11.82 -5.10 9.36
N LEU A 40 -12.23 -6.27 9.82
CA LEU A 40 -13.07 -7.19 9.03
C LEU A 40 -14.39 -6.54 8.60
N GLU A 41 -15.06 -5.77 9.47
CA GLU A 41 -16.33 -5.12 9.16
C GLU A 41 -16.18 -4.14 7.98
N GLY A 42 -15.13 -3.31 8.03
CA GLY A 42 -14.80 -2.39 6.94
C GLY A 42 -14.45 -3.14 5.64
N ALA A 43 -13.67 -4.21 5.73
CA ALA A 43 -13.34 -5.04 4.58
C ALA A 43 -14.58 -5.69 3.96
N GLN A 44 -15.53 -6.18 4.77
CA GLN A 44 -16.81 -6.72 4.32
C GLN A 44 -17.68 -5.67 3.65
N ALA A 45 -17.73 -4.45 4.18
CA ALA A 45 -18.47 -3.34 3.59
C ALA A 45 -17.92 -2.98 2.19
N VAL A 46 -16.60 -2.91 2.04
CA VAL A 46 -15.97 -2.66 0.74
C VAL A 46 -16.21 -3.84 -0.20
N ALA A 47 -15.90 -5.07 0.20
CA ALA A 47 -16.07 -6.26 -0.64
C ALA A 47 -17.53 -6.44 -1.09
N GLY A 48 -18.50 -6.23 -0.20
CA GLY A 48 -19.93 -6.33 -0.50
C GLY A 48 -20.44 -5.30 -1.52
N SER A 49 -19.68 -4.22 -1.74
CA SER A 49 -19.99 -3.19 -2.74
C SER A 49 -19.37 -3.48 -4.12
N LEU A 50 -18.56 -4.54 -4.26
CA LEU A 50 -17.83 -4.89 -5.48
C LEU A 50 -18.45 -6.13 -6.15
N PRO A 51 -18.46 -6.22 -7.50
CA PRO A 51 -19.06 -7.34 -8.23
C PRO A 51 -18.44 -8.71 -7.94
N ALA A 52 -17.13 -8.77 -7.72
CA ALA A 52 -16.38 -10.00 -7.46
C ALA A 52 -15.31 -9.72 -6.41
N ALA A 53 -15.62 -9.94 -5.14
CA ALA A 53 -14.68 -9.71 -4.05
C ALA A 53 -14.96 -10.61 -2.85
N ILE A 54 -13.91 -10.89 -2.08
CA ILE A 54 -13.99 -11.47 -0.74
C ILE A 54 -13.31 -10.54 0.26
N ALA A 55 -13.83 -10.51 1.49
CA ALA A 55 -13.17 -9.87 2.63
C ALA A 55 -12.33 -10.90 3.38
N PHE A 56 -11.16 -10.49 3.85
CA PHE A 56 -10.27 -11.33 4.63
C PHE A 56 -9.71 -10.55 5.84
N GLU A 57 -9.93 -11.07 7.05
CA GLU A 57 -9.35 -10.49 8.27
C GLU A 57 -7.88 -10.86 8.39
N ILE A 58 -6.99 -9.86 8.52
CA ILE A 58 -5.55 -10.10 8.62
C ILE A 58 -4.83 -9.06 9.49
N ASP A 59 -4.04 -9.52 10.44
CA ASP A 59 -2.85 -8.78 10.87
C ASP A 59 -1.71 -9.13 9.89
N VAL A 60 -1.35 -8.17 9.05
CA VAL A 60 -0.31 -8.37 8.03
C VAL A 60 1.07 -8.68 8.63
N SER A 61 1.28 -8.46 9.92
CA SER A 61 2.49 -8.82 10.63
C SER A 61 2.52 -10.29 11.08
N ASP A 62 1.40 -11.01 10.98
CA ASP A 62 1.29 -12.43 11.35
C ASP A 62 1.60 -13.33 10.15
N GLU A 63 2.52 -14.27 10.32
CA GLU A 63 2.97 -15.16 9.25
C GLU A 63 1.88 -16.15 8.82
N ALA A 64 1.17 -16.77 9.77
CA ALA A 64 0.14 -17.76 9.47
C ALA A 64 -1.05 -17.14 8.75
N GLN A 65 -1.42 -15.90 9.12
CA GLN A 65 -2.51 -15.18 8.46
C GLN A 65 -2.12 -14.75 7.03
N ASN A 66 -0.86 -14.40 6.75
CA ASN A 66 -0.41 -14.16 5.37
C ASN A 66 -0.50 -15.42 4.51
N GLN A 67 -0.13 -16.58 5.05
CA GLN A 67 -0.29 -17.86 4.37
C GLN A 67 -1.77 -18.16 4.09
N ALA A 68 -2.64 -17.98 5.10
CA ALA A 68 -4.08 -18.18 4.95
C ALA A 68 -4.72 -17.22 3.94
N MET A 69 -4.30 -15.96 3.90
CA MET A 69 -4.77 -14.98 2.91
C MET A 69 -4.42 -15.41 1.48
N ALA A 70 -3.19 -15.84 1.23
CA ALA A 70 -2.78 -16.31 -0.09
C ALA A 70 -3.59 -17.54 -0.50
N GLN A 71 -3.82 -18.50 0.41
CA GLN A 71 -4.64 -19.67 0.13
C GLN A 71 -6.10 -19.29 -0.14
N ALA A 72 -6.69 -18.39 0.64
CA ALA A 72 -8.07 -17.90 0.42
C ALA A 72 -8.24 -17.24 -0.95
N ALA A 73 -7.24 -16.49 -1.43
CA ALA A 73 -7.25 -15.91 -2.76
C ALA A 73 -7.26 -16.99 -3.85
N VAL A 74 -6.44 -18.03 -3.70
CA VAL A 74 -6.38 -19.17 -4.62
C VAL A 74 -7.68 -19.97 -4.61
N ASP A 75 -8.21 -20.26 -3.44
CA ASP A 75 -9.47 -21.03 -3.30
C ASP A 75 -10.65 -20.30 -3.94
N ALA A 76 -10.69 -18.97 -3.84
CA ALA A 76 -11.77 -18.15 -4.38
C ALA A 76 -11.60 -17.86 -5.89
N PHE A 77 -10.37 -17.64 -6.37
CA PHE A 77 -10.13 -17.06 -7.70
C PHE A 77 -9.08 -17.81 -8.53
N GLY A 78 -8.53 -18.92 -8.01
CA GLY A 78 -7.64 -19.83 -8.74
C GLY A 78 -6.17 -19.42 -8.80
N GLN A 79 -5.86 -18.12 -8.77
CA GLN A 79 -4.49 -17.59 -8.88
C GLN A 79 -4.39 -16.20 -8.25
N ILE A 80 -3.18 -15.67 -8.12
CA ILE A 80 -2.91 -14.31 -7.66
C ILE A 80 -2.14 -13.57 -8.78
N ASN A 81 -2.67 -12.44 -9.26
CA ASN A 81 -2.03 -11.69 -10.35
C ASN A 81 -1.40 -10.39 -9.86
N VAL A 82 -2.00 -9.75 -8.86
CA VAL A 82 -1.48 -8.51 -8.29
C VAL A 82 -1.57 -8.56 -6.78
N VAL A 83 -0.49 -8.12 -6.10
CA VAL A 83 -0.50 -7.92 -4.65
C VAL A 83 -0.15 -6.46 -4.35
N CYS A 84 -1.13 -5.72 -3.82
CA CYS A 84 -0.94 -4.36 -3.33
C CYS A 84 -0.63 -4.42 -1.82
N CYS A 85 0.66 -4.37 -1.47
CA CYS A 85 1.11 -4.28 -0.08
C CYS A 85 0.92 -2.83 0.40
N ASN A 86 -0.33 -2.50 0.77
CA ASN A 86 -0.71 -1.14 1.12
C ASN A 86 -0.85 -0.91 2.63
N ALA A 87 -1.16 -1.94 3.41
CA ALA A 87 -1.23 -1.82 4.86
C ALA A 87 0.01 -1.18 5.47
N GLY A 88 -0.18 -0.24 6.36
CA GLY A 88 0.92 0.45 7.02
C GLY A 88 0.42 1.38 8.12
N ILE A 89 1.22 1.55 9.15
CA ILE A 89 0.93 2.43 10.28
C ILE A 89 2.03 3.47 10.46
N PRO A 90 1.67 4.72 10.80
CA PRO A 90 2.61 5.67 11.37
C PRO A 90 2.80 5.38 12.85
N HIS A 91 3.69 6.13 13.49
CA HIS A 91 3.70 6.32 14.94
C HIS A 91 3.21 7.73 15.28
N ARG A 92 2.88 7.97 16.55
CA ARG A 92 2.57 9.31 17.03
C ARG A 92 3.79 10.20 16.87
N GLY A 93 3.64 11.35 16.21
CA GLY A 93 4.72 12.29 15.95
C GLY A 93 5.48 12.69 17.22
N ASN A 94 6.76 12.29 17.32
CA ASN A 94 7.64 12.57 18.45
C ASN A 94 9.12 12.44 18.03
N TYR A 95 10.02 12.96 18.87
CA TYR A 95 11.44 12.68 18.68
C TYR A 95 11.73 11.18 18.87
N MET A 96 12.52 10.60 17.96
CA MET A 96 12.84 9.17 17.91
C MET A 96 13.29 8.61 19.28
N VAL A 97 14.09 9.35 20.01
CA VAL A 97 14.63 8.92 21.32
C VAL A 97 13.59 8.77 22.43
N ARG A 98 12.35 9.16 22.18
CA ARG A 98 11.23 9.06 23.12
C ARG A 98 10.20 7.99 22.71
N MET A 99 10.46 7.27 21.61
CA MET A 99 9.60 6.21 21.12
C MET A 99 9.83 4.94 21.95
N GLU A 100 8.75 4.26 22.33
CA GLU A 100 8.82 2.97 22.99
C GLU A 100 9.29 1.88 22.00
N VAL A 101 10.06 0.92 22.47
CA VAL A 101 10.64 -0.14 21.63
C VAL A 101 9.55 -0.98 20.98
N ASP A 102 8.51 -1.32 21.73
CA ASP A 102 7.39 -2.13 21.21
C ASP A 102 6.61 -1.41 20.09
N GLU A 103 6.48 -0.07 20.18
CA GLU A 103 5.86 0.73 19.12
C GLU A 103 6.73 0.72 17.85
N PHE A 104 8.05 0.83 18.02
CA PHE A 104 9.00 0.72 16.93
C PHE A 104 8.91 -0.65 16.25
N ASP A 105 8.98 -1.74 17.02
CA ASP A 105 8.96 -3.11 16.50
C ASP A 105 7.63 -3.43 15.80
N ARG A 106 6.50 -3.01 16.37
CA ARG A 106 5.20 -3.16 15.74
C ARG A 106 5.12 -2.44 14.40
N MET A 107 5.60 -1.20 14.34
CA MET A 107 5.60 -0.42 13.08
C MET A 107 6.46 -1.11 12.02
N TRP A 108 7.63 -1.62 12.37
CA TRP A 108 8.49 -2.38 11.44
C TRP A 108 7.85 -3.69 11.01
N ALA A 109 7.21 -4.40 11.92
CA ALA A 109 6.49 -5.63 11.60
C ALA A 109 5.36 -5.38 10.58
N VAL A 110 4.59 -4.30 10.77
CA VAL A 110 3.49 -3.94 9.85
C VAL A 110 4.01 -3.33 8.54
N ASN A 111 4.96 -2.38 8.58
CA ASN A 111 5.34 -1.63 7.38
C ASN A 111 6.36 -2.36 6.48
N VAL A 112 7.18 -3.23 7.04
CA VAL A 112 8.32 -3.84 6.34
C VAL A 112 8.21 -5.36 6.28
N ARG A 113 8.10 -6.03 7.45
CA ARG A 113 8.04 -7.50 7.49
C ARG A 113 6.82 -8.05 6.76
N SER A 114 5.70 -7.35 6.79
CA SER A 114 4.48 -7.74 6.07
C SER A 114 4.70 -7.94 4.56
N ILE A 115 5.51 -7.07 3.93
CA ILE A 115 5.83 -7.17 2.50
C ILE A 115 6.62 -8.45 2.22
N PHE A 116 7.58 -8.78 3.08
CA PHE A 116 8.31 -10.04 2.97
C PHE A 116 7.37 -11.25 3.12
N LEU A 117 6.44 -11.22 4.10
CA LEU A 117 5.48 -12.29 4.30
C LEU A 117 4.52 -12.43 3.11
N ALA A 118 3.99 -11.33 2.60
CA ALA A 118 3.15 -11.34 1.39
C ALA A 118 3.93 -11.92 0.19
N ALA A 119 5.17 -11.51 0.00
CA ALA A 119 6.01 -12.04 -1.08
C ALA A 119 6.23 -13.55 -0.92
N LYS A 120 6.58 -14.00 0.29
CA LYS A 120 6.84 -15.42 0.60
C LYS A 120 5.66 -16.32 0.28
N TYR A 121 4.44 -15.89 0.63
CA TYR A 121 3.26 -16.73 0.53
C TYR A 121 2.43 -16.50 -0.74
N CYS A 122 2.44 -15.31 -1.34
CA CYS A 122 1.71 -15.07 -2.57
C CYS A 122 2.49 -15.48 -3.83
N SER A 123 3.82 -15.27 -3.88
CA SER A 123 4.60 -15.51 -5.11
C SER A 123 4.51 -16.93 -5.68
N PRO A 124 4.39 -18.02 -4.89
CA PRO A 124 4.20 -19.36 -5.44
C PRO A 124 2.90 -19.55 -6.24
N HIS A 125 1.92 -18.67 -6.04
CA HIS A 125 0.61 -18.71 -6.70
C HIS A 125 0.46 -17.64 -7.79
N MET A 126 1.57 -16.97 -8.15
CA MET A 126 1.57 -15.86 -9.10
C MET A 126 2.14 -16.32 -10.44
N PRO A 127 1.32 -16.36 -11.51
CA PRO A 127 1.82 -16.72 -12.84
C PRO A 127 2.75 -15.64 -13.40
N PRO A 128 3.57 -15.96 -14.44
CA PRO A 128 4.35 -14.97 -15.16
C PRO A 128 3.49 -13.79 -15.65
N GLY A 129 4.02 -12.57 -15.56
CA GLY A 129 3.31 -11.32 -15.85
C GLY A 129 2.60 -10.70 -14.64
N SER A 130 2.64 -11.36 -13.49
CA SER A 130 2.11 -10.82 -12.23
C SER A 130 2.93 -9.66 -11.67
N SER A 131 2.36 -8.94 -10.69
CA SER A 131 3.05 -7.79 -10.10
C SER A 131 2.79 -7.61 -8.60
N PHE A 132 3.81 -7.10 -7.89
CA PHE A 132 3.67 -6.47 -6.58
C PHE A 132 3.73 -4.95 -6.73
N VAL A 133 2.85 -4.25 -6.00
CA VAL A 133 2.94 -2.79 -5.85
C VAL A 133 2.91 -2.44 -4.37
N ASN A 134 4.04 -1.94 -3.86
CA ASN A 134 4.21 -1.60 -2.45
C ASN A 134 3.86 -0.13 -2.19
N THR A 135 3.18 0.17 -1.09
CA THR A 135 2.94 1.55 -0.65
C THR A 135 4.05 2.01 0.29
N ALA A 136 5.03 2.72 -0.28
CA ALA A 136 6.07 3.42 0.46
C ALA A 136 5.58 4.81 0.94
N SER A 137 6.40 5.83 0.83
CA SER A 137 6.07 7.24 1.13
C SER A 137 7.18 8.14 0.61
N ILE A 138 6.89 9.39 0.30
CA ILE A 138 7.93 10.41 0.10
C ILE A 138 8.78 10.59 1.36
N GLY A 139 8.24 10.27 2.56
CA GLY A 139 9.00 10.27 3.81
C GLY A 139 10.20 9.33 3.80
N GLY A 140 10.17 8.26 3.00
CA GLY A 140 11.30 7.37 2.79
C GLY A 140 12.41 7.96 1.90
N LYS A 141 12.14 9.08 1.20
CA LYS A 141 13.10 9.80 0.36
C LYS A 141 13.48 11.16 0.95
N ARG A 142 12.51 11.84 1.54
CA ARG A 142 12.63 13.15 2.18
C ARG A 142 12.09 13.09 3.61
N PRO A 143 12.92 12.64 4.58
CA PRO A 143 12.46 12.45 5.95
C PRO A 143 12.08 13.76 6.61
N ARG A 144 11.03 13.72 7.45
CA ARG A 144 10.55 14.85 8.22
C ARG A 144 10.84 14.65 9.71
N PRO A 145 11.18 15.72 10.46
CA PRO A 145 11.33 15.66 11.91
C PRO A 145 10.07 15.08 12.58
N GLY A 146 10.25 14.35 13.68
CA GLY A 146 9.16 13.76 14.44
C GLY A 146 8.60 12.44 13.88
N LEU A 147 9.00 12.04 12.66
CA LEU A 147 8.58 10.79 12.03
C LEU A 147 9.77 9.92 11.57
N THR A 148 10.93 10.07 12.19
CA THR A 148 12.17 9.39 11.76
C THR A 148 12.03 7.88 11.67
N PRO A 149 11.48 7.14 12.66
CA PRO A 149 11.30 5.69 12.55
C PRO A 149 10.37 5.29 11.40
N TYR A 150 9.24 6.00 11.21
CA TYR A 150 8.33 5.78 10.09
C TYR A 150 9.02 6.03 8.74
N ASN A 151 9.74 7.16 8.62
CA ASN A 151 10.47 7.50 7.40
C ASN A 151 11.51 6.41 7.07
N ALA A 152 12.22 5.90 8.08
CA ALA A 152 13.18 4.81 7.94
C ALA A 152 12.50 3.51 7.46
N SER A 153 11.33 3.14 8.01
CA SER A 153 10.57 1.98 7.56
C SER A 153 10.14 2.12 6.10
N LYS A 154 9.72 3.31 5.67
CA LYS A 154 9.32 3.57 4.26
C LYS A 154 10.53 3.66 3.30
N ALA A 155 11.71 4.06 3.79
CA ALA A 155 12.96 3.94 3.04
C ALA A 155 13.35 2.46 2.85
N ALA A 156 13.16 1.62 3.89
CA ALA A 156 13.37 0.18 3.79
C ALA A 156 12.44 -0.44 2.74
N VAL A 157 11.16 -0.02 2.65
CA VAL A 157 10.22 -0.46 1.60
C VAL A 157 10.77 -0.15 0.20
N ASN A 158 11.35 1.04 -0.03
CA ASN A 158 11.94 1.39 -1.32
C ASN A 158 13.10 0.44 -1.69
N THR A 159 13.96 0.10 -0.73
CA THR A 159 15.09 -0.81 -0.96
C THR A 159 14.60 -2.25 -1.15
N LEU A 160 13.65 -2.69 -0.32
CA LEU A 160 13.02 -4.02 -0.44
C LEU A 160 12.35 -4.20 -1.82
N THR A 161 11.64 -3.18 -2.30
CA THR A 161 11.03 -3.17 -3.64
C THR A 161 12.07 -3.43 -4.74
N ARG A 162 13.23 -2.77 -4.69
CA ARG A 162 14.30 -2.94 -5.68
C ARG A 162 14.95 -4.31 -5.59
N GLY A 163 15.18 -4.83 -4.38
CA GLY A 163 15.72 -6.17 -4.17
C GLY A 163 14.78 -7.25 -4.72
N MET A 164 13.51 -7.19 -4.32
CA MET A 164 12.47 -8.09 -4.82
C MET A 164 12.34 -8.04 -6.36
N ALA A 165 12.44 -6.85 -6.96
CA ALA A 165 12.35 -6.68 -8.41
C ALA A 165 13.45 -7.46 -9.15
N VAL A 166 14.67 -7.49 -8.63
CA VAL A 166 15.78 -8.25 -9.20
C VAL A 166 15.60 -9.76 -8.99
N GLU A 167 15.17 -10.17 -7.80
CA GLU A 167 15.03 -11.58 -7.43
C GLU A 167 13.85 -12.27 -8.12
N MET A 168 12.75 -11.53 -8.40
CA MET A 168 11.51 -12.08 -8.97
C MET A 168 11.42 -11.96 -10.50
N ALA A 169 12.31 -11.18 -11.12
CA ALA A 169 12.38 -11.08 -12.57
C ALA A 169 12.82 -12.43 -13.20
N PRO A 170 12.38 -12.75 -14.43
CA PRO A 170 11.51 -11.96 -15.31
C PRO A 170 10.02 -12.20 -15.08
N ASN A 171 9.62 -13.05 -14.14
CA ASN A 171 8.26 -13.56 -14.03
C ASN A 171 7.31 -12.59 -13.33
N ILE A 172 7.80 -11.88 -12.31
CA ILE A 172 6.99 -10.97 -11.48
C ILE A 172 7.67 -9.61 -11.42
N ARG A 173 6.92 -8.54 -11.72
CA ARG A 173 7.38 -7.16 -11.55
C ARG A 173 7.12 -6.70 -10.13
N VAL A 174 8.00 -5.88 -9.58
CA VAL A 174 7.83 -5.31 -8.24
C VAL A 174 8.12 -3.82 -8.28
N ASN A 175 7.13 -3.00 -7.97
CA ASN A 175 7.23 -1.56 -7.95
C ASN A 175 6.68 -0.98 -6.64
N ALA A 176 6.86 0.29 -6.41
CA ALA A 176 6.29 1.01 -5.27
C ALA A 176 5.72 2.36 -5.71
N VAL A 177 4.71 2.81 -4.97
CA VAL A 177 4.27 4.22 -4.97
C VAL A 177 4.77 4.90 -3.70
N CYS A 178 5.12 6.18 -3.80
CA CYS A 178 5.60 7.03 -2.71
C CYS A 178 4.65 8.22 -2.56
N PRO A 179 3.48 8.05 -1.89
CA PRO A 179 2.52 9.14 -1.72
C PRO A 179 3.03 10.26 -0.81
N VAL A 180 2.52 11.47 -1.04
CA VAL A 180 2.53 12.58 -0.08
C VAL A 180 1.33 12.46 0.87
N SER A 181 1.22 13.39 1.81
CA SER A 181 0.06 13.53 2.70
C SER A 181 -1.27 13.55 1.92
N ALA A 182 -2.18 12.70 2.33
CA ALA A 182 -3.56 12.63 1.85
C ALA A 182 -4.51 12.59 3.07
N PRO A 183 -5.78 12.99 2.92
CA PRO A 183 -6.78 12.90 3.99
C PRO A 183 -7.17 11.42 4.18
N THR A 184 -6.41 10.73 5.01
CA THR A 184 -6.62 9.34 5.40
C THR A 184 -6.50 9.22 6.92
N GLY A 185 -6.74 8.05 7.51
CA GLY A 185 -6.55 7.80 8.95
C GLY A 185 -5.12 8.04 9.47
N PHE A 186 -4.17 8.36 8.59
CA PHE A 186 -2.80 8.70 8.97
C PHE A 186 -2.72 9.92 9.88
N ASP A 187 -3.51 10.98 9.59
CA ASP A 187 -3.50 12.22 10.40
C ASP A 187 -3.99 11.96 11.84
N MET A 188 -5.00 11.08 12.01
CA MET A 188 -5.48 10.68 13.34
C MET A 188 -4.38 9.99 14.14
N THR A 189 -3.69 9.03 13.55
CA THR A 189 -2.66 8.24 14.26
C THR A 189 -1.40 9.06 14.53
N SER A 190 -0.92 9.83 13.54
CA SER A 190 0.35 10.56 13.66
C SER A 190 0.25 11.87 14.43
N LEU A 191 -0.88 12.56 14.35
CA LEU A 191 -1.11 13.89 14.94
C LEU A 191 -2.18 13.89 16.03
N GLY A 192 -2.99 12.83 16.14
CA GLY A 192 -4.11 12.76 17.09
C GLY A 192 -5.29 13.63 16.69
N VAL A 193 -5.41 13.97 15.41
CA VAL A 193 -6.52 14.80 14.88
C VAL A 193 -7.18 14.10 13.71
N GLU A 194 -8.51 14.10 13.70
CA GLU A 194 -9.29 13.50 12.60
C GLU A 194 -9.14 14.32 11.31
N HIS A 195 -9.13 15.63 11.46
CA HIS A 195 -8.90 16.58 10.37
C HIS A 195 -7.87 17.61 10.77
N LEU A 196 -7.00 17.98 9.84
CA LEU A 196 -6.10 19.12 10.03
C LEU A 196 -6.91 20.40 10.13
N SER A 197 -6.49 21.34 11.00
CA SER A 197 -7.02 22.71 10.95
C SER A 197 -6.72 23.33 9.58
N ASP A 198 -7.52 24.31 9.16
CA ASP A 198 -7.33 25.01 7.88
C ASP A 198 -5.91 25.56 7.74
N GLU A 199 -5.35 26.12 8.82
CA GLU A 199 -3.97 26.64 8.83
C GLU A 199 -2.94 25.52 8.63
N MET A 200 -3.09 24.39 9.31
CA MET A 200 -2.19 23.24 9.15
C MET A 200 -2.31 22.62 7.75
N ASN A 201 -3.55 22.50 7.27
CA ASN A 201 -3.81 21.97 5.93
C ASN A 201 -3.19 22.87 4.87
N GLN A 202 -3.31 24.19 4.99
CA GLN A 202 -2.70 25.15 4.08
C GLN A 202 -1.17 25.05 4.09
N LYS A 203 -0.53 24.95 5.26
CA LYS A 203 0.92 24.72 5.37
C LYS A 203 1.39 23.43 4.65
N VAL A 204 0.58 22.38 4.67
CA VAL A 204 0.87 21.15 3.92
C VAL A 204 0.77 21.42 2.42
N ILE A 205 -0.30 22.10 1.99
CA ILE A 205 -0.57 22.44 0.58
C ILE A 205 0.51 23.36 0.02
N ASP A 206 0.92 24.39 0.76
CA ASP A 206 1.96 25.37 0.33
C ASP A 206 3.28 24.69 -0.04
N GLY A 207 3.54 23.53 0.51
CA GLY A 207 4.71 22.76 0.17
C GLY A 207 4.49 21.73 -0.95
N ILE A 208 3.36 21.75 -1.65
CA ILE A 208 3.06 20.84 -2.77
C ILE A 208 2.87 21.70 -4.04
N PRO A 209 3.78 21.63 -5.03
CA PRO A 209 3.71 22.47 -6.24
C PRO A 209 2.38 22.41 -6.98
N LEU A 210 1.70 21.25 -7.00
CA LEU A 210 0.38 21.12 -7.62
C LEU A 210 -0.76 21.75 -6.79
N GLY A 211 -0.47 22.39 -5.65
CA GLY A 211 -1.42 23.23 -4.89
C GLY A 211 -2.54 22.47 -4.20
N ARG A 212 -2.42 21.17 -3.99
CA ARG A 212 -3.39 20.35 -3.24
C ARG A 212 -2.74 19.11 -2.61
N ARG A 213 -3.37 18.54 -1.61
CA ARG A 213 -3.02 17.20 -1.10
C ARG A 213 -3.37 16.12 -2.14
N ALA A 214 -2.70 14.98 -2.08
CA ALA A 214 -3.10 13.81 -2.85
C ALA A 214 -4.48 13.31 -2.39
N THR A 215 -5.21 12.70 -3.29
CA THR A 215 -6.43 11.95 -2.99
C THR A 215 -6.15 10.45 -3.02
N PRO A 216 -7.01 9.61 -2.42
CA PRO A 216 -6.92 8.17 -2.56
C PRO A 216 -6.89 7.70 -4.02
N GLU A 217 -7.64 8.37 -4.89
CA GLU A 217 -7.70 8.08 -6.33
C GLU A 217 -6.39 8.39 -7.07
N ASP A 218 -5.66 9.45 -6.69
CA ASP A 218 -4.33 9.74 -7.28
C ASP A 218 -3.38 8.56 -7.05
N VAL A 219 -3.41 7.99 -5.84
CA VAL A 219 -2.58 6.84 -5.47
C VAL A 219 -3.07 5.58 -6.15
N ALA A 220 -4.38 5.31 -6.14
CA ALA A 220 -4.98 4.14 -6.78
C ALA A 220 -4.73 4.11 -8.30
N ASN A 221 -4.77 5.28 -8.98
CA ASN A 221 -4.45 5.40 -10.40
C ASN A 221 -2.98 5.02 -10.68
N SER A 222 -2.06 5.46 -9.83
CA SER A 222 -0.64 5.16 -9.96
C SER A 222 -0.34 3.68 -9.71
N VAL A 223 -1.00 3.08 -8.70
CA VAL A 223 -0.90 1.64 -8.42
C VAL A 223 -1.46 0.81 -9.57
N TYR A 224 -2.62 1.21 -10.10
CA TYR A 224 -3.23 0.57 -11.26
C TYR A 224 -2.30 0.57 -12.46
N PHE A 225 -1.72 1.73 -12.81
CA PHE A 225 -0.75 1.84 -13.92
C PHE A 225 0.45 0.91 -13.70
N LEU A 226 1.07 0.91 -12.52
CA LEU A 226 2.22 0.06 -12.23
C LEU A 226 1.89 -1.44 -12.27
N ALA A 227 0.64 -1.82 -12.00
CA ALA A 227 0.17 -3.19 -12.07
C ALA A 227 -0.24 -3.62 -13.48
N SER A 228 -0.56 -2.68 -14.37
CA SER A 228 -1.08 -2.92 -15.71
C SER A 228 -0.02 -3.39 -16.71
N ASP A 229 -0.46 -3.86 -17.85
CA ASP A 229 0.42 -4.28 -18.96
C ASP A 229 1.12 -3.06 -19.61
N GLU A 230 0.58 -1.83 -19.43
CA GLU A 230 1.24 -0.59 -19.88
C GLU A 230 2.58 -0.34 -19.17
N ALA A 231 2.79 -0.95 -17.99
CA ALA A 231 4.01 -0.89 -17.21
C ALA A 231 4.88 -2.16 -17.32
N GLU A 232 4.73 -2.96 -18.38
CA GLU A 232 5.41 -4.25 -18.53
C GLU A 232 6.94 -4.18 -18.46
N PHE A 233 7.54 -3.05 -18.84
CA PHE A 233 8.99 -2.83 -18.78
C PHE A 233 9.44 -2.03 -17.54
N LEU A 234 8.55 -1.89 -16.54
CA LEU A 234 8.85 -1.20 -15.27
C LEU A 234 8.94 -2.22 -14.12
N THR A 235 10.13 -2.37 -13.55
CA THR A 235 10.35 -3.09 -12.29
C THR A 235 11.41 -2.37 -11.44
N GLY A 236 11.27 -2.39 -10.11
CA GLY A 236 12.14 -1.67 -9.17
C GLY A 236 11.88 -0.17 -9.08
N VAL A 237 10.84 0.35 -9.73
CA VAL A 237 10.49 1.77 -9.71
C VAL A 237 9.83 2.12 -8.37
N CYS A 238 10.24 3.24 -7.78
CA CYS A 238 9.58 3.87 -6.64
C CYS A 238 9.00 5.21 -7.10
N LEU A 239 7.75 5.19 -7.58
CA LEU A 239 7.06 6.32 -8.21
C LEU A 239 6.56 7.32 -7.17
N ASP A 240 6.99 8.58 -7.28
CA ASP A 240 6.49 9.65 -6.41
C ASP A 240 5.09 10.09 -6.85
N VAL A 241 4.13 10.02 -5.92
CA VAL A 241 2.75 10.48 -6.08
C VAL A 241 2.54 11.63 -5.12
N ASP A 242 3.21 12.75 -5.38
CA ASP A 242 3.45 13.79 -4.38
C ASP A 242 3.23 15.23 -4.85
N GLY A 243 2.77 15.41 -6.08
CA GLY A 243 2.54 16.74 -6.65
C GLY A 243 3.78 17.61 -6.72
N GLY A 244 4.99 17.00 -6.73
CA GLY A 244 6.27 17.71 -6.76
C GLY A 244 6.85 18.01 -5.37
N ARG A 245 6.25 17.49 -4.29
CA ARG A 245 6.70 17.80 -2.91
C ARG A 245 8.14 17.40 -2.63
N SER A 246 8.62 16.31 -3.22
CA SER A 246 9.94 15.76 -2.93
C SER A 246 11.10 16.51 -3.61
N ILE A 247 10.82 17.30 -4.64
CA ILE A 247 11.83 18.01 -5.45
C ILE A 247 12.00 19.51 -5.08
N GLN A 248 11.36 19.94 -3.99
CA GLN A 248 11.49 21.28 -3.41
C GLN A 248 12.52 21.35 -2.29
#